data_171a742a3618f6188f26334772822a66
#
_entry.id   171a742a3618f6188f26334772822a66
#
_cell.length_a   1.000
_cell.length_b   1.000
_cell.length_c   1.000
_cell.angle_alpha   90.00
_cell.angle_beta   90.00
_cell.angle_gamma   90.00
#
_symmetry.space_group_name_H-M   'P 1'
#
loop_
_entity.id
_entity.type
_entity.pdbx_description
1 polymer ?
#
loop_
_entity_poly.entity_id
_entity_poly.type
_entity_poly.pdbx_seq_one_letter_code
_entity_poly.pdbx_strand_id
1 'polypeptide(L)'
;MSDDRKDDDKPEEGLRPILELLPPLPPRPKPNYPHLGRLDEFVSTDDDPTGIVYQHSVLCQTFLPYRDAGPDVRTWTRSNGFLNLQVTAGDAVDPATGQFVPVGLPFGPKARLVLYHLNAEALRTRSPVIELAASLTKFVRHTLALSSDGRTIALVKDQLTRLAAADFRVLMRAGNDAHVLKGTFIERFSLWAPRDSTARDRSPTKVYLSRPYFESLLSRAVPLNESAVWCLSHNALAMDIYAWLAQRLHRIDPDKGEVLVPWPRLHEQFGSAYTRLRKFREVLGPTLAQVSALYPQAKVGLDRRGMTLRHSRPPVAKKRFLLATPE
;
A
#
# COMPACT_ATOMS: atom_id res chain seq x y z
N MET A 1 -52.55 28.58 3.77
CA MET A 1 -51.43 29.13 2.97
C MET A 1 -50.29 28.17 3.20
N SER A 2 -50.16 27.27 2.27
CA SER A 2 -49.23 26.16 2.20
C SER A 2 -47.83 26.70 1.77
N ASP A 3 -46.77 26.32 2.43
CA ASP A 3 -45.43 26.51 1.93
C ASP A 3 -44.77 25.13 1.86
N ASP A 4 -44.91 24.50 0.68
CA ASP A 4 -44.25 23.29 0.26
C ASP A 4 -42.79 23.60 -0.06
N ARG A 5 -41.87 23.29 0.85
CA ARG A 5 -40.44 23.14 0.52
C ARG A 5 -40.16 21.65 0.26
N LYS A 6 -40.25 21.30 -1.01
CA LYS A 6 -39.66 20.07 -1.52
C LYS A 6 -38.13 20.17 -1.37
N ASP A 7 -37.58 19.44 -0.42
CA ASP A 7 -36.18 19.06 -0.42
C ASP A 7 -35.94 18.16 -1.64
N ASP A 8 -35.20 18.65 -2.59
CA ASP A 8 -34.59 17.90 -3.68
C ASP A 8 -33.45 17.06 -3.11
N ASP A 9 -33.80 15.94 -2.48
CA ASP A 9 -32.89 14.87 -2.16
C ASP A 9 -32.54 14.11 -3.46
N LYS A 10 -31.63 14.70 -4.26
CA LYS A 10 -30.97 13.96 -5.33
C LYS A 10 -29.94 13.05 -4.67
N PRO A 11 -30.10 11.72 -4.76
CA PRO A 11 -29.03 10.84 -4.37
C PRO A 11 -27.83 11.20 -5.25
N GLU A 12 -26.69 11.56 -4.62
CA GLU A 12 -25.41 11.59 -5.29
C GLU A 12 -25.25 10.24 -5.99
N GLU A 13 -25.34 10.24 -7.31
CA GLU A 13 -24.99 9.10 -8.15
C GLU A 13 -23.55 8.76 -7.82
N GLY A 14 -23.42 7.85 -6.86
CA GLY A 14 -22.15 7.39 -6.34
C GLY A 14 -21.28 6.97 -7.50
N LEU A 15 -20.10 7.52 -7.57
CA LEU A 15 -18.97 7.02 -8.35
C LEU A 15 -19.01 5.50 -8.32
N ARG A 16 -19.61 4.90 -9.34
CA ARG A 16 -19.53 3.45 -9.57
C ARG A 16 -18.05 3.09 -9.48
N PRO A 17 -17.66 2.11 -8.67
CA PRO A 17 -16.26 1.81 -8.50
C PRO A 17 -15.66 1.58 -9.88
N ILE A 18 -14.62 2.35 -10.20
CA ILE A 18 -13.91 2.31 -11.51
C ILE A 18 -13.55 0.86 -11.90
N LEU A 19 -13.46 -0.02 -10.90
CA LEU A 19 -13.17 -1.44 -11.07
C LEU A 19 -14.31 -2.26 -11.72
N GLU A 20 -15.57 -1.87 -11.61
CA GLU A 20 -16.68 -2.59 -12.27
C GLU A 20 -16.63 -2.46 -13.81
N LEU A 21 -15.93 -1.43 -14.29
CA LEU A 21 -15.78 -1.15 -15.71
C LEU A 21 -14.49 -1.68 -16.34
N LEU A 22 -13.60 -2.29 -15.51
CA LEU A 22 -12.33 -2.80 -16.00
C LEU A 22 -12.46 -4.27 -16.42
N PRO A 23 -12.03 -4.64 -17.64
CA PRO A 23 -11.86 -6.04 -17.99
C PRO A 23 -10.84 -6.69 -17.03
N PRO A 24 -10.91 -8.01 -16.78
CA PRO A 24 -9.93 -8.70 -15.98
C PRO A 24 -8.54 -8.45 -16.59
N LEU A 25 -7.60 -8.00 -15.74
CA LEU A 25 -6.23 -7.75 -16.18
C LEU A 25 -5.58 -9.06 -16.68
N PRO A 26 -4.77 -9.00 -17.73
CA PRO A 26 -4.04 -10.17 -18.20
C PRO A 26 -3.10 -10.71 -17.11
N PRO A 27 -2.74 -12.01 -17.15
CA PRO A 27 -1.79 -12.57 -16.20
C PRO A 27 -0.47 -11.80 -16.26
N ARG A 28 0.13 -11.53 -15.09
CA ARG A 28 1.41 -10.82 -15.00
C ARG A 28 2.47 -11.57 -15.82
N PRO A 29 3.22 -10.89 -16.68
CA PRO A 29 4.45 -11.44 -17.20
C PRO A 29 5.38 -11.74 -16.03
N LYS A 30 6.17 -12.82 -16.13
CA LYS A 30 7.18 -13.13 -15.12
C LYS A 30 8.11 -11.93 -14.97
N PRO A 31 8.29 -11.37 -13.76
CA PRO A 31 9.18 -10.23 -13.57
C PRO A 31 10.60 -10.66 -13.99
N ASN A 32 11.08 -10.07 -15.05
CA ASN A 32 12.47 -10.19 -15.49
C ASN A 32 13.16 -8.87 -15.13
N TYR A 33 13.56 -8.77 -13.85
CA TYR A 33 14.32 -7.60 -13.40
C TYR A 33 15.80 -7.87 -13.61
N PRO A 34 16.44 -7.26 -14.61
CA PRO A 34 17.91 -7.24 -14.65
C PRO A 34 18.40 -6.51 -13.41
N HIS A 35 19.49 -7.01 -12.85
CA HIS A 35 20.14 -6.43 -11.67
C HIS A 35 20.19 -4.91 -11.78
N LEU A 36 19.73 -4.21 -10.76
CA LEU A 36 19.54 -2.78 -10.54
C LEU A 36 20.76 -1.88 -10.91
N GLY A 37 21.16 -1.86 -12.16
CA GLY A 37 22.32 -1.10 -12.63
C GLY A 37 22.03 0.22 -13.33
N ARG A 38 20.81 0.44 -13.80
CA ARG A 38 20.44 1.67 -14.53
C ARG A 38 19.03 2.12 -14.21
N LEU A 39 18.92 3.22 -13.49
CA LEU A 39 17.66 3.91 -13.23
C LEU A 39 16.97 4.40 -14.51
N ASP A 40 17.72 4.61 -15.56
CA ASP A 40 17.30 5.19 -16.84
C ASP A 40 16.47 4.21 -17.69
N GLU A 41 16.61 2.89 -17.48
CA GLU A 41 15.87 1.85 -18.23
C GLU A 41 14.48 1.57 -17.66
N PHE A 42 14.15 2.13 -16.48
CA PHE A 42 12.88 1.89 -15.78
C PHE A 42 11.81 2.96 -16.00
N VAL A 43 12.06 3.94 -16.87
CA VAL A 43 11.00 4.82 -17.35
C VAL A 43 10.12 4.02 -18.28
N SER A 44 9.22 3.22 -17.70
CA SER A 44 8.24 2.46 -18.47
C SER A 44 7.39 3.44 -19.28
N THR A 45 7.25 3.15 -20.56
CA THR A 45 6.24 3.71 -21.42
C THR A 45 4.88 3.65 -20.72
N ASP A 46 4.14 4.74 -20.71
CA ASP A 46 2.87 5.01 -20.02
C ASP A 46 1.74 3.98 -20.26
N ASP A 47 1.97 2.89 -21.01
CA ASP A 47 0.94 2.02 -21.56
C ASP A 47 0.94 0.56 -21.08
N ASP A 48 1.83 0.15 -20.15
CA ASP A 48 1.83 -1.24 -19.68
C ASP A 48 0.92 -1.45 -18.44
N PRO A 49 -0.29 -2.00 -18.61
CA PRO A 49 -1.20 -2.28 -17.49
C PRO A 49 -0.71 -3.41 -16.58
N THR A 50 0.33 -4.16 -16.98
CA THR A 50 0.85 -5.30 -16.22
C THR A 50 1.81 -4.90 -15.12
N GLY A 51 2.35 -3.68 -15.17
CA GLY A 51 3.29 -3.11 -14.20
C GLY A 51 2.63 -2.27 -13.10
N ILE A 52 1.39 -2.58 -12.69
CA ILE A 52 0.67 -1.80 -11.67
C ILE A 52 0.47 -2.61 -10.39
N VAL A 53 0.89 -2.03 -9.27
CA VAL A 53 0.54 -2.49 -7.93
C VAL A 53 -0.35 -1.46 -7.24
N TYR A 54 -0.96 -1.83 -6.12
CA TYR A 54 -1.93 -0.96 -5.46
C TYR A 54 -1.67 -0.85 -3.98
N GLN A 55 -1.86 0.37 -3.45
CA GLN A 55 -1.93 0.61 -2.02
C GLN A 55 -3.29 1.15 -1.62
N HIS A 56 -3.76 0.76 -0.44
CA HIS A 56 -4.97 1.34 0.12
C HIS A 56 -4.74 2.82 0.49
N SER A 57 -5.67 3.71 0.12
CA SER A 57 -5.51 5.18 0.31
C SER A 57 -5.27 5.60 1.77
N VAL A 58 -5.80 4.86 2.74
CA VAL A 58 -5.50 5.07 4.16
C VAL A 58 -4.01 4.84 4.43
N LEU A 59 -3.45 3.74 3.94
CA LEU A 59 -2.04 3.41 4.13
C LEU A 59 -1.09 4.30 3.32
N CYS A 60 -1.57 5.00 2.28
CA CYS A 60 -0.81 6.07 1.63
C CYS A 60 -0.66 7.32 2.50
N GLN A 61 -1.44 7.45 3.57
CA GLN A 61 -1.49 8.66 4.40
C GLN A 61 -1.02 8.44 5.83
N THR A 62 -1.12 7.22 6.36
CA THR A 62 -0.92 6.92 7.78
C THR A 62 0.17 5.88 8.06
N PHE A 63 0.62 5.15 7.07
CA PHE A 63 1.78 4.23 7.03
C PHE A 63 1.93 3.22 8.19
N LEU A 64 2.56 2.09 7.90
CA LEU A 64 3.03 1.11 8.88
C LEU A 64 4.36 1.55 9.51
N PRO A 65 4.80 0.95 10.63
CA PRO A 65 6.14 1.16 11.19
C PRO A 65 7.25 1.00 10.13
N TYR A 66 8.31 1.81 10.21
CA TYR A 66 9.48 1.67 9.34
C TYR A 66 10.43 0.57 9.78
N ARG A 67 10.48 0.33 11.09
CA ARG A 67 11.36 -0.65 11.74
C ARG A 67 10.54 -1.47 12.72
N ASP A 68 11.10 -2.59 13.17
CA ASP A 68 10.52 -3.34 14.27
C ASP A 68 10.42 -2.43 15.50
N ALA A 69 9.22 -2.35 16.06
CA ALA A 69 8.96 -1.57 17.27
C ALA A 69 9.36 -2.32 18.55
N GLY A 70 9.75 -3.59 18.42
CA GLY A 70 10.07 -4.48 19.54
C GLY A 70 8.84 -5.24 20.07
N PRO A 71 9.10 -6.27 20.89
CA PRO A 71 8.04 -7.18 21.37
C PRO A 71 7.02 -6.50 22.30
N ASP A 72 7.46 -5.47 23.04
CA ASP A 72 6.64 -4.79 24.05
C ASP A 72 5.66 -3.78 23.42
N VAL A 73 5.89 -3.36 22.17
CA VAL A 73 5.05 -2.41 21.46
C VAL A 73 3.96 -3.14 20.69
N ARG A 74 2.77 -3.26 21.30
CA ARG A 74 1.65 -3.99 20.69
C ARG A 74 0.76 -3.12 19.81
N THR A 75 0.87 -1.80 19.88
CA THR A 75 -0.01 -0.88 19.16
C THR A 75 0.80 0.22 18.46
N TRP A 76 0.45 0.46 17.21
CA TRP A 76 0.99 1.53 16.39
C TRP A 76 -0.13 2.46 15.96
N THR A 77 0.02 3.76 16.22
CA THR A 77 -0.98 4.77 15.85
C THR A 77 -0.35 5.82 14.94
N ARG A 78 -1.10 6.20 13.90
CA ARG A 78 -0.75 7.28 12.98
C ARG A 78 -1.95 8.18 12.72
N SER A 79 -1.70 9.48 12.75
CA SER A 79 -2.70 10.50 12.45
C SER A 79 -2.25 11.36 11.26
N ASN A 80 -3.21 11.70 10.41
CA ASN A 80 -3.06 12.69 9.37
C ASN A 80 -4.29 13.62 9.39
N GLY A 81 -4.37 14.46 10.45
CA GLY A 81 -5.47 15.38 10.65
C GLY A 81 -6.83 14.70 10.81
N PHE A 82 -7.55 14.48 9.72
CA PHE A 82 -8.88 13.87 9.70
C PHE A 82 -8.88 12.33 9.73
N LEU A 83 -7.71 11.72 9.53
CA LEU A 83 -7.55 10.27 9.42
C LEU A 83 -6.62 9.75 10.50
N ASN A 84 -7.09 8.77 11.29
CA ASN A 84 -6.27 8.07 12.27
C ASN A 84 -6.30 6.58 11.99
N LEU A 85 -5.11 5.99 11.87
CA LEU A 85 -4.91 4.54 11.79
C LEU A 85 -4.32 4.03 13.11
N GLN A 86 -4.91 3.00 13.66
CA GLN A 86 -4.34 2.18 14.71
C GLN A 86 -4.15 0.76 14.18
N VAL A 87 -2.96 0.20 14.35
CA VAL A 87 -2.64 -1.20 14.07
C VAL A 87 -2.24 -1.85 15.39
N THR A 88 -2.87 -2.97 15.72
CA THR A 88 -2.60 -3.74 16.94
C THR A 88 -2.04 -5.10 16.54
N ALA A 89 -0.92 -5.47 17.13
CA ALA A 89 -0.30 -6.78 16.95
C ALA A 89 -1.12 -7.86 17.65
N GLY A 90 -1.39 -8.96 16.94
CA GLY A 90 -2.09 -10.12 17.46
C GLY A 90 -1.16 -11.29 17.77
N ASP A 91 -1.73 -12.47 17.85
CA ASP A 91 -1.02 -13.71 18.10
C ASP A 91 -1.08 -14.60 16.85
N ALA A 92 -0.03 -15.37 16.62
CA ALA A 92 0.03 -16.37 15.56
C ALA A 92 0.12 -17.77 16.17
N VAL A 93 -0.31 -18.78 15.42
CA VAL A 93 -0.14 -20.17 15.83
C VAL A 93 1.28 -20.62 15.49
N ASP A 94 2.01 -21.11 16.47
CA ASP A 94 3.27 -21.82 16.24
C ASP A 94 2.96 -23.21 15.65
N PRO A 95 3.41 -23.51 14.42
CA PRO A 95 3.09 -24.78 13.78
C PRO A 95 3.69 -26.00 14.48
N ALA A 96 4.77 -25.83 15.26
CA ALA A 96 5.45 -26.91 15.94
C ALA A 96 4.73 -27.32 17.23
N THR A 97 4.14 -26.37 17.94
CA THR A 97 3.50 -26.60 19.24
C THR A 97 1.99 -26.50 19.20
N GLY A 98 1.41 -25.90 18.15
CA GLY A 98 -0.01 -25.59 18.06
C GLY A 98 -0.47 -24.46 19.00
N GLN A 99 0.45 -23.81 19.71
CA GLN A 99 0.14 -22.77 20.68
C GLN A 99 0.06 -21.39 20.02
N PHE A 100 -0.74 -20.50 20.61
CA PHE A 100 -0.73 -19.08 20.25
C PHE A 100 0.50 -18.41 20.85
N VAL A 101 1.27 -17.75 20.00
CA VAL A 101 2.45 -16.98 20.37
C VAL A 101 2.29 -15.52 19.92
N PRO A 102 2.60 -14.54 20.78
CA PRO A 102 2.51 -13.15 20.40
C PRO A 102 3.51 -12.83 19.29
N VAL A 103 3.04 -12.14 18.24
CA VAL A 103 3.88 -11.62 17.17
C VAL A 103 3.91 -10.10 17.21
N GLY A 104 4.98 -9.50 16.64
CA GLY A 104 5.12 -8.06 16.60
C GLY A 104 4.24 -7.39 15.54
N LEU A 105 4.28 -6.07 15.51
CA LEU A 105 3.63 -5.25 14.47
C LEU A 105 4.25 -5.52 13.09
N PRO A 106 3.47 -5.50 11.99
CA PRO A 106 4.02 -5.50 10.65
C PRO A 106 4.83 -4.23 10.40
N PHE A 107 6.00 -4.35 9.77
CA PHE A 107 6.92 -3.22 9.59
C PHE A 107 7.78 -3.33 8.33
N GLY A 108 8.41 -2.22 7.99
CA GLY A 108 9.45 -2.16 6.99
C GLY A 108 9.00 -2.34 5.54
N PRO A 109 9.95 -2.44 4.61
CA PRO A 109 9.65 -2.56 3.19
C PRO A 109 8.96 -3.88 2.83
N LYS A 110 9.28 -4.98 3.51
CA LYS A 110 8.75 -6.32 3.16
C LYS A 110 7.25 -6.42 3.44
N ALA A 111 6.77 -5.85 4.56
CA ALA A 111 5.33 -5.76 4.83
C ALA A 111 4.59 -4.99 3.73
N ARG A 112 5.17 -3.88 3.24
CA ARG A 112 4.60 -3.07 2.16
C ARG A 112 4.53 -3.83 0.85
N LEU A 113 5.61 -4.52 0.46
CA LEU A 113 5.65 -5.32 -0.75
C LEU A 113 4.62 -6.44 -0.74
N VAL A 114 4.48 -7.14 0.40
CA VAL A 114 3.46 -8.17 0.56
C VAL A 114 2.06 -7.57 0.37
N LEU A 115 1.76 -6.44 1.03
CA LEU A 115 0.46 -5.78 0.88
C LEU A 115 0.22 -5.30 -0.55
N TYR A 116 1.20 -4.70 -1.22
CA TYR A 116 1.06 -4.23 -2.60
C TYR A 116 0.75 -5.39 -3.55
N HIS A 117 1.42 -6.53 -3.36
CA HIS A 117 1.12 -7.73 -4.14
C HIS A 117 -0.29 -8.26 -3.86
N LEU A 118 -0.65 -8.44 -2.58
CA LEU A 118 -1.97 -8.93 -2.21
C LEU A 118 -3.08 -8.02 -2.74
N ASN A 119 -2.92 -6.71 -2.61
CA ASN A 119 -3.86 -5.73 -3.15
C ASN A 119 -3.99 -5.85 -4.68
N ALA A 120 -2.87 -5.96 -5.38
CA ALA A 120 -2.86 -6.07 -6.82
C ALA A 120 -3.55 -7.35 -7.31
N GLU A 121 -3.27 -8.49 -6.69
CA GLU A 121 -3.91 -9.75 -7.03
C GLU A 121 -5.42 -9.74 -6.72
N ALA A 122 -5.81 -9.20 -5.55
CA ALA A 122 -7.20 -9.08 -5.17
C ALA A 122 -8.01 -8.24 -6.18
N LEU A 123 -7.45 -7.12 -6.63
CA LEU A 123 -8.07 -6.25 -7.62
C LEU A 123 -8.08 -6.88 -9.02
N ARG A 124 -7.00 -7.54 -9.41
CA ARG A 124 -6.87 -8.23 -10.70
C ARG A 124 -7.88 -9.37 -10.84
N THR A 125 -8.03 -10.18 -9.78
CA THR A 125 -8.94 -11.34 -9.78
C THR A 125 -10.35 -10.99 -9.33
N ARG A 126 -10.56 -9.76 -8.82
CA ARG A 126 -11.81 -9.33 -8.16
C ARG A 126 -12.24 -10.28 -7.05
N SER A 127 -11.29 -10.84 -6.33
CA SER A 127 -11.50 -11.83 -5.29
C SER A 127 -10.67 -11.51 -4.04
N PRO A 128 -11.23 -11.67 -2.83
CA PRO A 128 -10.45 -11.60 -1.61
C PRO A 128 -9.52 -12.82 -1.44
N VAL A 129 -9.68 -13.85 -2.26
CA VAL A 129 -8.89 -15.08 -2.20
C VAL A 129 -7.73 -14.98 -3.18
N ILE A 130 -6.53 -14.98 -2.65
CA ILE A 130 -5.29 -14.81 -3.41
C ILE A 130 -4.49 -16.11 -3.34
N GLU A 131 -4.17 -16.68 -4.49
CA GLU A 131 -3.27 -17.81 -4.59
C GLU A 131 -1.82 -17.29 -4.67
N LEU A 132 -1.04 -17.63 -3.67
CA LEU A 132 0.40 -17.37 -3.69
C LEU A 132 1.12 -18.48 -4.49
N ALA A 133 2.41 -18.27 -4.76
CA ALA A 133 3.22 -19.28 -5.44
C ALA A 133 3.27 -20.61 -4.65
N ALA A 134 3.56 -21.71 -5.34
CA ALA A 134 3.61 -23.06 -4.77
C ALA A 134 4.64 -23.23 -3.63
N SER A 135 5.53 -22.29 -3.41
CA SER A 135 6.42 -22.23 -2.25
C SER A 135 6.79 -20.82 -1.88
N LEU A 136 7.13 -20.59 -0.60
CA LEU A 136 7.61 -19.30 -0.11
C LEU A 136 8.84 -18.80 -0.88
N THR A 137 9.78 -19.67 -1.21
CA THR A 137 10.95 -19.34 -2.02
C THR A 137 10.55 -18.82 -3.41
N LYS A 138 9.60 -19.48 -4.07
CA LYS A 138 9.07 -19.04 -5.37
C LYS A 138 8.35 -17.70 -5.23
N PHE A 139 7.56 -17.52 -4.19
CA PHE A 139 6.89 -16.26 -3.89
C PHE A 139 7.91 -15.12 -3.71
N VAL A 140 8.92 -15.30 -2.88
CA VAL A 140 9.95 -14.28 -2.64
C VAL A 140 10.73 -13.95 -3.92
N ARG A 141 11.19 -14.98 -4.65
CA ARG A 141 12.05 -14.80 -5.81
C ARG A 141 11.31 -14.32 -7.05
N HIS A 142 10.18 -14.92 -7.38
CA HIS A 142 9.51 -14.70 -8.68
C HIS A 142 8.34 -13.75 -8.58
N THR A 143 7.71 -13.63 -7.41
CA THR A 143 6.56 -12.74 -7.22
C THR A 143 7.00 -11.42 -6.62
N LEU A 144 7.78 -11.46 -5.56
CA LEU A 144 8.29 -10.24 -4.93
C LEU A 144 9.63 -9.76 -5.53
N ALA A 145 10.23 -10.50 -6.45
CA ALA A 145 11.50 -10.19 -7.10
C ALA A 145 12.63 -9.83 -6.10
N LEU A 146 12.67 -10.53 -4.98
CA LEU A 146 13.67 -10.33 -3.94
C LEU A 146 14.72 -11.44 -3.97
N SER A 147 15.86 -11.19 -3.34
CA SER A 147 16.85 -12.26 -3.08
C SER A 147 16.18 -13.43 -2.35
N SER A 148 16.45 -14.64 -2.79
CA SER A 148 15.91 -15.86 -2.19
C SER A 148 16.88 -16.49 -1.15
N ASP A 149 17.72 -15.67 -0.52
CA ASP A 149 18.52 -16.09 0.63
C ASP A 149 17.64 -16.37 1.86
N GLY A 150 18.15 -17.21 2.77
CA GLY A 150 17.38 -17.65 3.93
C GLY A 150 16.88 -16.51 4.81
N ARG A 151 17.66 -15.42 4.94
CA ARG A 151 17.28 -14.24 5.74
C ARG A 151 16.10 -13.49 5.11
N THR A 152 16.14 -13.25 3.81
CA THR A 152 15.07 -12.56 3.09
C THR A 152 13.77 -13.38 3.12
N ILE A 153 13.88 -14.71 2.91
CA ILE A 153 12.72 -15.62 2.99
C ILE A 153 12.12 -15.59 4.40
N ALA A 154 12.93 -15.66 5.45
CA ALA A 154 12.47 -15.60 6.84
C ALA A 154 11.78 -14.25 7.15
N LEU A 155 12.35 -13.12 6.68
CA LEU A 155 11.76 -11.79 6.86
C LEU A 155 10.40 -11.65 6.15
N VAL A 156 10.25 -12.17 4.94
CA VAL A 156 8.96 -12.12 4.22
C VAL A 156 7.92 -12.99 4.93
N LYS A 157 8.31 -14.19 5.38
CA LYS A 157 7.43 -15.07 6.16
C LYS A 157 6.98 -14.38 7.46
N ASP A 158 7.91 -13.78 8.21
CA ASP A 158 7.61 -13.03 9.43
C ASP A 158 6.61 -11.89 9.16
N GLN A 159 6.84 -11.10 8.11
CA GLN A 159 5.93 -9.99 7.80
C GLN A 159 4.55 -10.47 7.33
N LEU A 160 4.45 -11.57 6.60
CA LEU A 160 3.17 -12.17 6.24
C LEU A 160 2.41 -12.65 7.48
N THR A 161 3.12 -13.30 8.42
CA THR A 161 2.55 -13.74 9.70
C THR A 161 2.06 -12.56 10.54
N ARG A 162 2.85 -11.49 10.66
CA ARG A 162 2.48 -10.27 11.39
C ARG A 162 1.28 -9.54 10.77
N LEU A 163 1.21 -9.49 9.43
CA LEU A 163 0.05 -8.91 8.72
C LEU A 163 -1.23 -9.73 8.92
N ALA A 164 -1.10 -11.06 9.01
CA ALA A 164 -2.23 -11.94 9.26
C ALA A 164 -2.74 -11.89 10.70
N ALA A 165 -1.84 -11.63 11.64
CA ALA A 165 -2.19 -11.51 13.05
C ALA A 165 -2.63 -10.09 13.47
N ALA A 166 -2.40 -9.08 12.62
CA ALA A 166 -2.66 -7.69 12.98
C ALA A 166 -4.10 -7.26 12.75
N ASP A 167 -4.67 -6.60 13.74
CA ASP A 167 -5.91 -5.85 13.63
C ASP A 167 -5.66 -4.39 13.25
N PHE A 168 -6.59 -3.78 12.51
CA PHE A 168 -6.55 -2.34 12.28
C PHE A 168 -7.87 -1.67 12.67
N ARG A 169 -7.75 -0.39 13.04
CA ARG A 169 -8.87 0.54 13.22
C ARG A 169 -8.55 1.83 12.50
N VAL A 170 -9.50 2.30 11.72
CA VAL A 170 -9.38 3.57 10.99
C VAL A 170 -10.50 4.48 11.46
N LEU A 171 -10.14 5.62 12.03
CA LEU A 171 -11.08 6.70 12.33
C LEU A 171 -10.97 7.75 11.22
N MET A 172 -12.07 8.04 10.57
CA MET A 172 -12.21 9.11 9.58
C MET A 172 -13.16 10.17 10.13
N ARG A 173 -12.70 11.43 10.12
CA ARG A 173 -13.53 12.58 10.52
C ARG A 173 -13.89 13.39 9.28
N ALA A 174 -15.19 13.67 9.12
CA ALA A 174 -15.72 14.51 8.05
C ALA A 174 -16.67 15.53 8.69
N GLY A 175 -16.21 16.77 8.89
CA GLY A 175 -16.97 17.77 9.65
C GLY A 175 -17.23 17.31 11.09
N ASN A 176 -18.51 17.21 11.45
CA ASN A 176 -18.95 16.74 12.78
C ASN A 176 -19.09 15.21 12.86
N ASP A 177 -18.99 14.51 11.74
CA ASP A 177 -19.15 13.05 11.71
C ASP A 177 -17.81 12.33 11.91
N ALA A 178 -17.89 11.17 12.56
CA ALA A 178 -16.76 10.30 12.79
C ALA A 178 -17.12 8.85 12.40
N HIS A 179 -16.44 8.29 11.43
CA HIS A 179 -16.63 6.91 10.99
C HIS A 179 -15.47 6.05 11.45
N VAL A 180 -15.74 4.92 12.06
CA VAL A 180 -14.75 3.95 12.50
C VAL A 180 -14.88 2.67 11.67
N LEU A 181 -13.82 2.35 10.93
CA LEU A 181 -13.66 1.03 10.29
C LEU A 181 -12.73 0.18 11.16
N LYS A 182 -13.15 -1.03 11.47
CA LYS A 182 -12.38 -2.02 12.24
C LYS A 182 -12.28 -3.32 11.42
N GLY A 183 -11.11 -3.96 11.44
CA GLY A 183 -10.91 -5.24 10.77
C GLY A 183 -9.49 -5.76 10.85
N THR A 184 -9.22 -6.82 10.12
CA THR A 184 -7.90 -7.41 9.88
C THR A 184 -7.52 -7.17 8.41
N PHE A 185 -6.22 -7.19 8.08
CA PHE A 185 -5.80 -7.18 6.68
C PHE A 185 -6.06 -8.54 6.03
N ILE A 186 -5.68 -9.60 6.73
CA ILE A 186 -5.80 -10.99 6.29
C ILE A 186 -6.68 -11.71 7.31
N GLU A 187 -7.75 -12.32 6.84
CA GLU A 187 -8.68 -13.10 7.67
C GLU A 187 -8.13 -14.50 7.94
N ARG A 188 -7.54 -15.10 6.91
CA ARG A 188 -7.01 -16.47 6.96
C ARG A 188 -5.88 -16.65 5.95
N PHE A 189 -4.90 -17.44 6.30
CA PHE A 189 -3.89 -17.92 5.38
C PHE A 189 -3.45 -19.34 5.76
N SER A 190 -3.10 -20.14 4.78
CA SER A 190 -2.49 -21.45 5.00
C SER A 190 -0.97 -21.31 4.94
N LEU A 191 -0.29 -21.81 5.97
CA LEU A 191 1.18 -21.84 5.99
C LEU A 191 1.68 -22.87 4.98
N TRP A 192 2.81 -22.59 4.32
CA TRP A 192 3.55 -23.60 3.58
C TRP A 192 3.98 -24.70 4.56
N ALA A 193 3.52 -25.94 4.31
CA ALA A 193 3.92 -27.08 5.12
C ALA A 193 5.45 -27.28 5.07
N PRO A 194 6.06 -27.80 6.14
CA PRO A 194 7.45 -28.22 6.14
C PRO A 194 7.74 -29.25 5.03
N ARG A 195 9.00 -29.32 4.56
CA ARG A 195 9.41 -30.18 3.44
C ARG A 195 9.18 -31.68 3.62
N ASP A 196 8.94 -32.13 4.84
CA ASP A 196 8.82 -33.56 5.19
C ASP A 196 7.43 -34.16 4.95
N SER A 197 6.46 -33.38 4.48
CA SER A 197 5.20 -33.95 4.07
C SER A 197 5.38 -34.70 2.74
N THR A 198 5.23 -36.01 2.76
CA THR A 198 5.20 -36.90 1.61
C THR A 198 3.99 -36.69 0.69
N ALA A 199 3.17 -35.71 1.00
CA ALA A 199 1.99 -35.35 0.22
C ALA A 199 2.44 -34.65 -1.08
N ARG A 200 2.24 -35.31 -2.19
CA ARG A 200 2.40 -34.82 -3.57
C ARG A 200 1.45 -33.67 -3.91
N ASP A 201 0.55 -33.30 -3.01
CA ASP A 201 -0.44 -32.26 -3.20
C ASP A 201 0.15 -30.89 -2.76
N ARG A 202 0.88 -30.28 -3.69
CA ARG A 202 1.42 -28.93 -3.56
C ARG A 202 0.38 -27.89 -3.95
N SER A 203 -0.75 -27.90 -3.28
CA SER A 203 -1.72 -26.84 -3.45
C SER A 203 -1.07 -25.49 -3.13
N PRO A 204 -1.28 -24.48 -3.97
CA PRO A 204 -0.71 -23.15 -3.69
C PRO A 204 -1.25 -22.63 -2.37
N THR A 205 -0.39 -21.96 -1.61
CA THR A 205 -0.81 -21.28 -0.39
C THR A 205 -1.83 -20.20 -0.73
N LYS A 206 -2.98 -20.23 -0.06
CA LYS A 206 -4.03 -19.22 -0.21
C LYS A 206 -4.01 -18.24 0.94
N VAL A 207 -4.12 -16.95 0.60
CA VAL A 207 -4.34 -15.85 1.52
C VAL A 207 -5.74 -15.31 1.28
N TYR A 208 -6.48 -15.10 2.34
CA TYR A 208 -7.82 -14.54 2.30
C TYR A 208 -7.78 -13.15 2.94
N LEU A 209 -7.95 -12.11 2.14
CA LEU A 209 -8.15 -10.76 2.68
C LEU A 209 -9.47 -10.73 3.44
N SER A 210 -9.50 -9.98 4.54
CA SER A 210 -10.77 -9.77 5.22
C SER A 210 -11.76 -9.04 4.32
N ARG A 211 -13.03 -9.41 4.42
CA ARG A 211 -14.08 -8.81 3.60
C ARG A 211 -14.14 -7.30 3.74
N PRO A 212 -14.10 -6.70 4.95
CA PRO A 212 -14.11 -5.25 5.10
C PRO A 212 -12.91 -4.57 4.43
N TYR A 213 -11.72 -5.18 4.52
CA TYR A 213 -10.52 -4.64 3.86
C TYR A 213 -10.65 -4.71 2.34
N PHE A 214 -11.05 -5.84 1.80
CA PHE A 214 -11.23 -6.05 0.36
C PHE A 214 -12.28 -5.10 -0.24
N GLU A 215 -13.46 -4.99 0.37
CA GLU A 215 -14.52 -4.07 -0.10
C GLU A 215 -14.06 -2.61 -0.07
N SER A 216 -13.34 -2.22 1.00
CA SER A 216 -12.75 -0.87 1.07
C SER A 216 -11.66 -0.66 0.03
N LEU A 217 -10.87 -1.69 -0.29
CA LEU A 217 -9.82 -1.63 -1.31
C LEU A 217 -10.41 -1.39 -2.71
N LEU A 218 -11.53 -2.02 -3.05
CA LEU A 218 -12.19 -1.84 -4.35
C LEU A 218 -12.48 -0.36 -4.67
N SER A 219 -12.83 0.43 -3.66
CA SER A 219 -13.16 1.85 -3.82
C SER A 219 -12.02 2.82 -3.51
N ARG A 220 -10.97 2.35 -2.81
CA ARG A 220 -9.91 3.22 -2.24
C ARG A 220 -8.50 2.83 -2.65
N ALA A 221 -8.34 1.99 -3.68
CA ALA A 221 -7.03 1.62 -4.19
C ALA A 221 -6.35 2.80 -4.91
N VAL A 222 -5.07 2.99 -4.63
CA VAL A 222 -4.20 3.95 -5.28
C VAL A 222 -3.23 3.18 -6.17
N PRO A 223 -3.27 3.37 -7.50
CA PRO A 223 -2.38 2.69 -8.42
C PRO A 223 -0.96 3.26 -8.32
N LEU A 224 0.03 2.39 -8.29
CA LEU A 224 1.45 2.69 -8.21
C LEU A 224 2.19 1.94 -9.31
N ASN A 225 3.22 2.56 -9.89
CA ASN A 225 4.08 1.88 -10.84
C ASN A 225 4.90 0.79 -10.11
N GLU A 226 4.80 -0.44 -10.58
CA GLU A 226 5.41 -1.60 -9.94
C GLU A 226 6.94 -1.50 -9.94
N SER A 227 7.55 -1.12 -11.07
CA SER A 227 9.00 -0.97 -11.17
C SER A 227 9.54 0.09 -10.22
N ALA A 228 8.85 1.23 -10.09
CA ALA A 228 9.22 2.28 -9.13
C ALA A 228 9.16 1.77 -7.68
N VAL A 229 8.10 1.03 -7.32
CA VAL A 229 7.97 0.41 -6.00
C VAL A 229 9.11 -0.56 -5.72
N TRP A 230 9.51 -1.37 -6.70
CA TRP A 230 10.63 -2.30 -6.56
C TRP A 230 11.96 -1.60 -6.39
N CYS A 231 12.23 -0.55 -7.15
CA CYS A 231 13.44 0.28 -6.96
C CYS A 231 13.52 0.87 -5.56
N LEU A 232 12.39 1.20 -4.94
CA LEU A 232 12.30 1.73 -3.57
C LEU A 232 12.22 0.65 -2.48
N SER A 233 12.19 -0.63 -2.83
CA SER A 233 11.89 -1.76 -1.91
C SER A 233 12.90 -1.98 -0.77
N HIS A 234 13.99 -1.25 -0.75
CA HIS A 234 14.99 -1.22 0.33
C HIS A 234 14.73 -0.11 1.36
N ASN A 235 13.84 0.85 1.07
CA ASN A 235 13.58 2.04 1.88
C ASN A 235 12.08 2.27 2.10
N ALA A 236 11.57 1.88 3.27
CA ALA A 236 10.15 2.02 3.61
C ALA A 236 9.67 3.48 3.58
N LEU A 237 10.52 4.44 4.00
CA LEU A 237 10.20 5.87 3.94
C LEU A 237 10.01 6.33 2.49
N ALA A 238 10.89 5.89 1.58
CA ALA A 238 10.78 6.23 0.16
C ALA A 238 9.51 5.64 -0.47
N MET A 239 9.17 4.38 -0.14
CA MET A 239 7.92 3.75 -0.59
C MET A 239 6.69 4.52 -0.13
N ASP A 240 6.67 4.97 1.12
CA ASP A 240 5.55 5.73 1.69
C ASP A 240 5.44 7.14 1.10
N ILE A 241 6.56 7.83 0.90
CA ILE A 241 6.56 9.15 0.23
C ILE A 241 6.05 8.99 -1.21
N TYR A 242 6.50 7.98 -1.95
CA TYR A 242 6.04 7.70 -3.30
C TYR A 242 4.52 7.46 -3.34
N ALA A 243 4.01 6.57 -2.51
CA ALA A 243 2.58 6.26 -2.43
C ALA A 243 1.73 7.47 -1.98
N TRP A 244 2.25 8.26 -1.03
CA TRP A 244 1.60 9.48 -0.58
C TRP A 244 1.53 10.54 -1.68
N LEU A 245 2.62 10.77 -2.41
CA LEU A 245 2.64 11.70 -3.54
C LEU A 245 1.70 11.26 -4.66
N ALA A 246 1.70 9.98 -5.00
CA ALA A 246 0.79 9.39 -5.98
C ALA A 246 -0.69 9.62 -5.61
N GLN A 247 -1.02 9.47 -4.32
CA GLN A 247 -2.37 9.69 -3.81
C GLN A 247 -2.74 11.17 -3.73
N ARG A 248 -1.78 12.09 -3.45
CA ARG A 248 -2.06 13.47 -3.09
C ARG A 248 -1.97 14.44 -4.26
N LEU A 249 -0.93 14.33 -5.10
CA LEU A 249 -0.60 15.39 -6.07
C LEU A 249 -1.68 15.65 -7.12
N HIS A 250 -2.34 14.61 -7.60
CA HIS A 250 -3.41 14.73 -8.60
C HIS A 250 -4.72 15.34 -8.04
N ARG A 251 -4.83 15.47 -6.72
CA ARG A 251 -5.99 16.05 -6.02
C ARG A 251 -5.76 17.53 -5.64
N ILE A 252 -4.56 18.05 -5.83
CA ILE A 252 -4.29 19.46 -5.65
C ILE A 252 -5.00 20.20 -6.79
N ASP A 253 -5.77 21.21 -6.42
CA ASP A 253 -6.44 22.08 -7.39
C ASP A 253 -5.37 22.85 -8.18
N PRO A 254 -5.29 22.69 -9.51
CA PRO A 254 -4.28 23.36 -10.31
C PRO A 254 -4.37 24.89 -10.23
N ASP A 255 -5.57 25.43 -10.00
CA ASP A 255 -5.83 26.89 -9.96
C ASP A 255 -5.46 27.51 -8.61
N LYS A 256 -5.33 26.71 -7.55
CA LYS A 256 -4.92 27.18 -6.22
C LYS A 256 -3.40 27.27 -6.02
N GLY A 257 -2.61 26.97 -7.06
CA GLY A 257 -1.16 27.06 -7.02
C GLY A 257 -0.50 25.95 -6.22
N GLU A 258 0.41 26.34 -5.30
CA GLU A 258 1.18 25.37 -4.51
C GLU A 258 0.63 25.18 -3.09
N VAL A 259 0.77 23.96 -2.58
CA VAL A 259 0.45 23.62 -1.18
C VAL A 259 1.75 23.44 -0.41
N LEU A 260 1.95 24.24 0.63
CA LEU A 260 3.08 24.08 1.55
C LEU A 260 2.72 23.09 2.67
N VAL A 261 3.56 22.07 2.85
CA VAL A 261 3.52 21.17 4.01
C VAL A 261 4.70 21.52 4.92
N PRO A 262 4.49 22.20 6.07
CA PRO A 262 5.57 22.64 6.95
C PRO A 262 6.36 21.47 7.55
N TRP A 263 7.64 21.72 7.87
CA TRP A 263 8.53 20.71 8.46
C TRP A 263 7.97 19.99 9.69
N PRO A 264 7.29 20.64 10.64
CA PRO A 264 6.67 19.95 11.77
C PRO A 264 5.63 18.93 11.33
N ARG A 265 4.80 19.26 10.32
CA ARG A 265 3.80 18.34 9.77
C ARG A 265 4.44 17.15 9.02
N LEU A 266 5.49 17.41 8.26
CA LEU A 266 6.27 16.33 7.60
C LEU A 266 6.91 15.41 8.65
N HIS A 267 7.44 15.97 9.73
CA HIS A 267 8.02 15.19 10.81
C HIS A 267 6.97 14.38 11.57
N GLU A 268 5.80 14.97 11.86
CA GLU A 268 4.67 14.26 12.45
C GLU A 268 4.24 13.07 11.58
N GLN A 269 4.16 13.28 10.27
CA GLN A 269 3.68 12.27 9.33
C GLN A 269 4.73 11.21 9.01
N PHE A 270 5.98 11.57 8.74
CA PHE A 270 7.02 10.68 8.24
C PHE A 270 8.18 10.46 9.22
N GLY A 271 8.33 11.34 10.20
CA GLY A 271 9.52 11.43 11.03
C GLY A 271 9.53 10.59 12.29
N SER A 272 8.60 9.66 12.47
CA SER A 272 8.44 8.89 13.72
C SER A 272 9.67 8.10 14.17
N ALA A 273 10.55 7.74 13.26
CA ALA A 273 11.79 7.05 13.57
C ALA A 273 12.92 8.03 13.97
N TYR A 274 12.65 9.33 13.99
CA TYR A 274 13.64 10.39 14.21
C TYR A 274 13.21 11.30 15.36
N THR A 275 13.93 11.30 16.46
CA THR A 275 13.63 12.17 17.61
C THR A 275 13.94 13.65 17.33
N ARG A 276 14.87 13.95 16.39
CA ARG A 276 15.30 15.30 16.07
C ARG A 276 14.88 15.69 14.66
N LEU A 277 14.16 16.81 14.51
CA LEU A 277 13.75 17.36 13.23
C LEU A 277 14.93 17.57 12.26
N ARG A 278 16.10 18.01 12.76
CA ARG A 278 17.30 18.17 11.93
C ARG A 278 17.68 16.86 11.26
N LYS A 279 17.71 15.75 12.02
CA LYS A 279 18.07 14.43 11.48
C LYS A 279 17.05 13.94 10.45
N PHE A 280 15.77 14.19 10.69
CA PHE A 280 14.73 13.89 9.72
C PHE A 280 14.93 14.66 8.41
N ARG A 281 15.26 15.97 8.47
CA ARG A 281 15.55 16.78 7.27
C ARG A 281 16.72 16.23 6.45
N GLU A 282 17.80 15.81 7.14
CA GLU A 282 18.99 15.24 6.51
C GLU A 282 18.65 13.95 5.73
N VAL A 283 17.68 13.16 6.20
CA VAL A 283 17.26 11.91 5.56
C VAL A 283 16.20 12.15 4.48
N LEU A 284 15.25 13.07 4.71
CA LEU A 284 14.14 13.31 3.80
C LEU A 284 14.60 13.83 2.44
N GLY A 285 15.59 14.71 2.39
CA GLY A 285 16.10 15.30 1.14
C GLY A 285 16.57 14.23 0.13
N PRO A 286 17.57 13.43 0.48
CA PRO A 286 18.02 12.32 -0.38
C PRO A 286 16.91 11.32 -0.73
N THR A 287 16.02 11.02 0.24
CA THR A 287 14.88 10.12 -0.01
C THR A 287 13.91 10.69 -1.04
N LEU A 288 13.59 11.99 -0.94
CA LEU A 288 12.74 12.64 -1.92
C LEU A 288 13.38 12.68 -3.31
N ALA A 289 14.71 12.87 -3.39
CA ALA A 289 15.42 12.82 -4.66
C ALA A 289 15.29 11.45 -5.35
N GLN A 290 15.40 10.34 -4.59
CA GLN A 290 15.16 8.98 -5.10
C GLN A 290 13.74 8.82 -5.62
N VAL A 291 12.75 9.30 -4.86
CA VAL A 291 11.34 9.24 -5.26
C VAL A 291 11.09 10.07 -6.53
N SER A 292 11.64 11.28 -6.60
CA SER A 292 11.47 12.16 -7.77
C SER A 292 12.08 11.59 -9.05
N ALA A 293 13.18 10.86 -8.96
CA ALA A 293 13.77 10.15 -10.08
C ALA A 293 12.84 9.07 -10.66
N LEU A 294 12.00 8.46 -9.81
CA LEU A 294 11.04 7.40 -10.20
C LEU A 294 9.61 7.93 -10.43
N TYR A 295 9.39 9.20 -10.14
CA TYR A 295 8.13 9.91 -10.39
C TYR A 295 8.43 11.29 -10.99
N PRO A 296 8.93 11.34 -12.25
CA PRO A 296 9.38 12.60 -12.87
C PRO A 296 8.27 13.64 -13.07
N GLN A 297 6.99 13.21 -13.10
CA GLN A 297 5.85 14.11 -13.20
C GLN A 297 5.55 14.83 -11.87
N ALA A 298 6.10 14.37 -10.74
CA ALA A 298 5.86 14.96 -9.44
C ALA A 298 6.49 16.35 -9.32
N LYS A 299 5.68 17.37 -9.20
CA LYS A 299 6.13 18.76 -8.99
C LYS A 299 6.22 19.03 -7.49
N VAL A 300 7.36 18.67 -6.90
CA VAL A 300 7.62 18.79 -5.46
C VAL A 300 8.96 19.48 -5.22
N GLY A 301 9.08 20.21 -4.13
CA GLY A 301 10.33 20.88 -3.73
C GLY A 301 10.48 20.93 -2.22
N LEU A 302 11.73 21.05 -1.75
CA LEU A 302 12.04 21.26 -0.34
C LEU A 302 12.72 22.63 -0.17
N ASP A 303 12.26 23.38 0.82
CA ASP A 303 12.88 24.65 1.22
C ASP A 303 13.00 24.77 2.75
N ARG A 304 13.35 25.97 3.25
CA ARG A 304 13.48 26.23 4.68
C ARG A 304 12.16 26.07 5.45
N ARG A 305 11.00 26.25 4.80
CA ARG A 305 9.66 26.20 5.39
C ARG A 305 9.11 24.77 5.44
N GLY A 306 9.43 23.93 4.44
CA GLY A 306 8.88 22.59 4.33
C GLY A 306 8.98 22.01 2.93
N MET A 307 7.97 21.22 2.56
CA MET A 307 7.80 20.65 1.24
C MET A 307 6.67 21.39 0.51
N THR A 308 6.98 21.89 -0.69
CA THR A 308 5.99 22.44 -1.61
C THR A 308 5.50 21.36 -2.56
N LEU A 309 4.19 21.32 -2.76
CA LEU A 309 3.49 20.38 -3.62
C LEU A 309 2.67 21.16 -4.65
N ARG A 310 2.71 20.75 -5.92
CA ARG A 310 1.85 21.29 -6.98
C ARG A 310 1.08 20.18 -7.66
N HIS A 311 -0.03 20.54 -8.31
CA HIS A 311 -0.77 19.59 -9.11
C HIS A 311 0.17 18.83 -10.07
N SER A 312 0.06 17.50 -10.08
CA SER A 312 0.85 16.64 -10.94
C SER A 312 0.04 15.45 -11.40
N ARG A 313 0.30 14.97 -12.60
CA ARG A 313 -0.30 13.73 -13.10
C ARG A 313 0.11 12.57 -12.20
N PRO A 314 -0.77 11.60 -11.94
CA PRO A 314 -0.41 10.40 -11.18
C PRO A 314 0.67 9.58 -11.91
N PRO A 315 1.46 8.77 -11.19
CA PRO A 315 2.52 7.97 -11.79
C PRO A 315 1.99 6.86 -12.72
N VAL A 316 0.71 6.52 -12.57
CA VAL A 316 -0.01 5.59 -13.45
C VAL A 316 -1.17 6.36 -14.07
N ALA A 317 -1.19 6.45 -15.39
CA ALA A 317 -2.21 7.17 -16.14
C ALA A 317 -3.58 6.51 -15.96
N LYS A 318 -4.63 7.33 -15.80
CA LYS A 318 -6.01 6.84 -15.88
C LYS A 318 -6.30 6.52 -17.34
N LYS A 319 -6.45 5.25 -17.71
CA LYS A 319 -6.99 4.88 -19.01
C LYS A 319 -8.43 5.42 -19.09
N ARG A 320 -8.69 6.33 -20.05
CA ARG A 320 -10.04 6.66 -20.44
C ARG A 320 -10.58 5.46 -21.21
N PHE A 321 -11.42 4.66 -20.58
CA PHE A 321 -12.19 3.68 -21.29
C PHE A 321 -13.24 4.43 -22.12
N LEU A 322 -13.06 4.46 -23.45
CA LEU A 322 -14.13 4.75 -24.36
C LEU A 322 -15.12 3.61 -24.21
N LEU A 323 -16.27 3.91 -23.63
CA LEU A 323 -17.44 3.04 -23.74
C LEU A 323 -17.74 2.93 -25.24
N ALA A 324 -17.42 1.78 -25.82
CA ALA A 324 -18.00 1.42 -27.09
C ALA A 324 -19.49 1.28 -26.83
N THR A 325 -20.27 2.21 -27.31
CA THR A 325 -21.73 2.08 -27.43
C THR A 325 -21.98 0.89 -28.34
N PRO A 326 -22.69 -0.15 -27.92
CA PRO A 326 -23.16 -1.16 -28.86
C PRO A 326 -24.17 -0.49 -29.82
N GLU A 327 -23.92 -0.66 -31.11
CA GLU A 327 -24.92 -0.40 -32.15
C GLU A 327 -26.13 -1.32 -32.01
#